data_13be470e7e6b22b7a5c04e84883348a1
#
_entry.id   13be470e7e6b22b7a5c04e84883348a1
#
_cell.length_a   1.000
_cell.length_b   1.000
_cell.length_c   1.000
_cell.angle_alpha   90.00
_cell.angle_beta   90.00
_cell.angle_gamma   90.00
#
_symmetry.space_group_name_H-M   'P 1'
#
loop_
_entity.id
_entity.type
_entity.pdbx_description
1 polymer ?
#
loop_
_entity_poly.entity_id
_entity_poly.type
_entity_poly.pdbx_seq_one_letter_code
_entity_poly.pdbx_strand_id
1 'polypeptide(L)'
;MSKQSSLMEAAKQNKKKTAIIAVVVLLVLAALFMRFKGGSKGGSGGGPGGMQDTQMDNVATVAAENPKIGTIERTTSTSGTVEASDVVYVYAKASGDVTGVNVSIGDMVTAGQLLCTINTEQVETAKNAMDSASINLTEAQSNLSRMQLLYQGGDISDQEWEQYQNQAKTAQLNYESAKLNYDRQVEYSSVTAPISGKIETMDIDVYDHVNQQAQLCVISGEGDKRVSFYVSERV
;
A
#
# COMPACT_ATOMS: atom_id res chain seq x y z
N MET A 1 33.07 -28.19 -6.16
CA MET A 1 33.36 -28.09 -7.61
C MET A 1 32.12 -27.97 -8.51
N SER A 2 31.00 -27.49 -8.07
CA SER A 2 29.73 -27.45 -8.87
C SER A 2 29.17 -26.05 -9.21
N LYS A 3 29.84 -24.96 -8.84
CA LYS A 3 29.38 -23.59 -9.13
C LYS A 3 30.01 -22.94 -10.38
N GLN A 4 31.06 -23.53 -10.93
CA GLN A 4 31.70 -22.98 -12.15
C GLN A 4 31.10 -23.49 -13.45
N SER A 5 30.40 -24.61 -13.47
CA SER A 5 29.76 -25.16 -14.67
C SER A 5 28.46 -24.41 -15.06
N SER A 6 27.71 -23.89 -14.11
CA SER A 6 26.43 -23.19 -14.38
C SER A 6 26.66 -21.78 -14.98
N LEU A 7 27.75 -21.10 -14.64
CA LEU A 7 28.08 -19.78 -15.18
C LEU A 7 28.59 -19.83 -16.63
N MET A 8 29.25 -20.93 -17.04
CA MET A 8 29.67 -21.13 -18.42
C MET A 8 28.51 -21.46 -19.36
N GLU A 9 27.49 -22.15 -18.87
CA GLU A 9 26.32 -22.47 -19.69
C GLU A 9 25.42 -21.27 -19.93
N ALA A 10 25.24 -20.40 -18.93
CA ALA A 10 24.50 -19.14 -19.07
C ALA A 10 25.15 -18.14 -20.03
N ALA A 11 26.48 -18.08 -20.04
CA ALA A 11 27.24 -17.22 -20.99
C ALA A 11 27.15 -17.70 -22.45
N LYS A 12 27.04 -19.02 -22.67
CA LYS A 12 26.92 -19.63 -24.00
C LYS A 12 25.53 -19.45 -24.61
N GLN A 13 24.49 -19.37 -23.78
CA GLN A 13 23.10 -19.16 -24.20
C GLN A 13 22.83 -17.69 -24.61
N ASN A 14 23.48 -16.73 -23.95
CA ASN A 14 23.39 -15.31 -24.33
C ASN A 14 24.08 -15.00 -25.68
N LYS A 15 25.20 -15.66 -25.98
CA LYS A 15 25.88 -15.49 -27.30
C LYS A 15 25.05 -16.01 -28.48
N LYS A 16 24.25 -17.06 -28.28
CA LYS A 16 23.33 -17.56 -29.33
C LYS A 16 22.14 -16.63 -29.55
N LYS A 17 21.60 -16.03 -28.49
CA LYS A 17 20.49 -15.06 -28.60
C LYS A 17 20.93 -13.74 -29.25
N THR A 18 22.12 -13.24 -28.93
CA THR A 18 22.68 -12.03 -29.58
C THR A 18 23.04 -12.29 -31.05
N ALA A 19 23.52 -13.47 -31.41
CA ALA A 19 23.77 -13.82 -32.81
C ALA A 19 22.47 -13.91 -33.62
N ILE A 20 21.40 -14.46 -33.09
CA ILE A 20 20.10 -14.54 -33.76
C ILE A 20 19.48 -13.13 -33.94
N ILE A 21 19.59 -12.27 -32.96
CA ILE A 21 19.10 -10.87 -33.05
C ILE A 21 19.89 -10.10 -34.12
N ALA A 22 21.23 -10.28 -34.19
CA ALA A 22 22.05 -9.63 -35.21
C ALA A 22 21.70 -10.08 -36.63
N VAL A 23 21.41 -11.37 -36.84
CA VAL A 23 20.99 -11.90 -38.15
C VAL A 23 19.60 -11.37 -38.55
N VAL A 24 18.65 -11.26 -37.60
CA VAL A 24 17.31 -10.71 -37.88
C VAL A 24 17.40 -9.22 -38.26
N VAL A 25 18.23 -8.44 -37.55
CA VAL A 25 18.44 -7.01 -37.86
C VAL A 25 19.09 -6.85 -39.24
N LEU A 26 20.03 -7.72 -39.64
CA LEU A 26 20.69 -7.70 -40.96
C LEU A 26 19.70 -8.06 -42.08
N LEU A 27 18.80 -9.00 -41.87
CA LEU A 27 17.74 -9.36 -42.81
C LEU A 27 16.71 -8.24 -42.99
N VAL A 28 16.34 -7.55 -41.91
CA VAL A 28 15.44 -6.40 -41.98
C VAL A 28 16.09 -5.22 -42.76
N LEU A 29 17.36 -4.95 -42.50
CA LEU A 29 18.13 -3.92 -43.24
C LEU A 29 18.29 -4.26 -44.72
N ALA A 30 18.52 -5.54 -45.08
CA ALA A 30 18.60 -6.00 -46.45
C ALA A 30 17.25 -5.88 -47.19
N ALA A 31 16.12 -6.18 -46.49
CA ALA A 31 14.79 -6.02 -47.06
C ALA A 31 14.40 -4.54 -47.29
N LEU A 32 14.83 -3.64 -46.39
CA LEU A 32 14.67 -2.19 -46.58
C LEU A 32 15.52 -1.65 -47.73
N PHE A 33 16.70 -2.18 -47.95
CA PHE A 33 17.60 -1.75 -49.05
C PHE A 33 17.12 -2.21 -50.43
N MET A 34 16.46 -3.39 -50.51
CA MET A 34 15.85 -3.87 -51.75
C MET A 34 14.60 -3.06 -52.17
N ARG A 35 13.93 -2.42 -51.22
CA ARG A 35 12.73 -1.62 -51.51
C ARG A 35 13.03 -0.22 -52.07
N PHE A 36 14.31 0.23 -51.97
CA PHE A 36 14.73 1.57 -52.42
C PHE A 36 15.41 1.58 -53.80
N LYS A 37 15.55 0.42 -54.42
CA LYS A 37 16.28 0.30 -55.71
C LYS A 37 15.36 -0.17 -56.84
N GLY A 38 14.28 0.53 -57.11
CA GLY A 38 13.35 0.21 -58.19
C GLY A 38 12.76 1.45 -58.82
N GLY A 39 13.31 1.90 -59.91
CA GLY A 39 12.54 2.70 -60.84
C GLY A 39 13.18 3.98 -61.34
N SER A 40 14.05 3.89 -62.27
CA SER A 40 14.23 4.95 -63.29
C SER A 40 14.64 4.31 -64.58
N LYS A 41 13.82 4.30 -65.60
CA LYS A 41 14.21 4.18 -66.97
C LYS A 41 13.46 5.21 -67.78
N GLY A 42 14.17 6.25 -68.15
CA GLY A 42 13.83 7.16 -69.20
C GLY A 42 14.04 6.52 -70.56
N GLY A 43 13.18 6.83 -71.52
CA GLY A 43 13.31 6.52 -72.93
C GLY A 43 13.15 7.80 -73.75
N SER A 44 14.26 8.20 -74.39
CA SER A 44 14.32 9.30 -75.31
C SER A 44 13.95 8.78 -76.69
N GLY A 45 13.27 9.57 -77.51
CA GLY A 45 13.02 9.33 -78.90
C GLY A 45 12.40 10.54 -79.61
N GLY A 46 13.18 11.32 -80.34
CA GLY A 46 12.78 12.53 -81.03
C GLY A 46 12.23 12.26 -82.45
N GLY A 47 11.64 13.26 -83.01
CA GLY A 47 11.27 13.41 -84.39
C GLY A 47 10.35 14.64 -84.62
N PRO A 48 10.66 15.48 -85.63
CA PRO A 48 10.03 16.78 -85.76
C PRO A 48 8.89 16.77 -86.81
N GLY A 49 7.89 17.62 -86.63
CA GLY A 49 7.07 18.01 -87.77
C GLY A 49 5.59 18.29 -87.38
N GLY A 50 5.20 19.52 -87.72
CA GLY A 50 3.79 19.81 -88.01
C GLY A 50 3.06 20.74 -87.01
N MET A 51 3.10 22.04 -87.38
CA MET A 51 2.15 23.06 -86.92
C MET A 51 0.69 22.62 -87.19
N GLN A 52 -0.10 22.59 -86.17
CA GLN A 52 -1.56 22.93 -86.31
C GLN A 52 -2.03 23.45 -84.98
N ASP A 53 -2.33 24.74 -85.05
CA ASP A 53 -2.96 25.53 -84.03
C ASP A 53 -4.39 25.03 -83.83
N THR A 54 -4.62 24.24 -82.84
CA THR A 54 -6.00 23.99 -82.34
C THR A 54 -5.99 24.44 -80.89
N GLN A 55 -6.55 25.60 -80.64
CA GLN A 55 -7.03 26.04 -79.35
C GLN A 55 -7.85 24.92 -78.69
N MET A 56 -7.24 24.07 -77.95
CA MET A 56 -7.98 23.20 -77.03
C MET A 56 -8.30 24.04 -75.81
N ASP A 57 -9.55 24.37 -75.72
CA ASP A 57 -10.25 24.88 -74.53
C ASP A 57 -9.89 23.91 -73.41
N ASN A 58 -8.98 24.30 -72.54
CA ASN A 58 -8.53 23.51 -71.39
C ASN A 58 -9.64 23.62 -70.33
N VAL A 59 -10.76 22.93 -70.56
CA VAL A 59 -11.82 22.80 -69.60
C VAL A 59 -11.28 21.93 -68.46
N ALA A 60 -10.91 22.59 -67.37
CA ALA A 60 -10.55 21.87 -66.15
C ALA A 60 -11.75 21.07 -65.68
N THR A 61 -11.68 19.75 -65.85
CA THR A 61 -12.73 18.87 -65.31
C THR A 61 -12.52 18.77 -63.78
N VAL A 62 -13.41 19.41 -63.05
CA VAL A 62 -13.52 19.31 -61.60
C VAL A 62 -14.48 18.19 -61.25
N ALA A 63 -14.02 17.21 -60.51
CA ALA A 63 -14.89 16.20 -59.95
C ALA A 63 -15.60 16.81 -58.72
N ALA A 64 -16.90 17.00 -58.83
CA ALA A 64 -17.72 17.41 -57.70
C ALA A 64 -18.33 16.17 -57.04
N GLU A 65 -17.97 15.91 -55.78
CA GLU A 65 -18.65 14.92 -54.96
C GLU A 65 -19.70 15.62 -54.09
N ASN A 66 -20.84 14.97 -53.96
CA ASN A 66 -21.87 15.45 -53.04
C ASN A 66 -21.39 15.33 -51.60
N PRO A 67 -21.64 16.32 -50.75
CA PRO A 67 -21.27 16.26 -49.35
C PRO A 67 -21.96 15.08 -48.68
N LYS A 68 -21.19 14.23 -48.02
CA LYS A 68 -21.65 13.10 -47.19
C LYS A 68 -21.66 13.54 -45.73
N ILE A 69 -22.79 13.34 -45.07
CA ILE A 69 -22.86 13.51 -43.61
C ILE A 69 -22.17 12.30 -42.98
N GLY A 70 -21.12 12.53 -42.22
CA GLY A 70 -20.40 11.52 -41.48
C GLY A 70 -20.17 11.96 -40.03
N THR A 71 -20.06 11.01 -39.14
CA THR A 71 -19.68 11.27 -37.77
C THR A 71 -18.14 11.32 -37.67
N ILE A 72 -17.62 12.40 -37.15
CA ILE A 72 -16.19 12.51 -36.84
C ILE A 72 -15.99 12.07 -35.39
N GLU A 73 -15.40 10.91 -35.20
CA GLU A 73 -15.00 10.44 -33.88
C GLU A 73 -13.56 10.92 -33.62
N ARG A 74 -13.42 11.70 -32.53
CA ARG A 74 -12.12 12.14 -32.05
C ARG A 74 -11.77 11.35 -30.79
N THR A 75 -10.82 10.47 -30.88
CA THR A 75 -10.32 9.68 -29.76
C THR A 75 -9.01 10.25 -29.25
N THR A 76 -8.91 10.37 -27.92
CA THR A 76 -7.68 10.77 -27.24
C THR A 76 -7.23 9.62 -26.35
N SER A 77 -6.00 9.15 -26.55
CA SER A 77 -5.40 8.15 -25.67
C SER A 77 -4.65 8.84 -24.55
N THR A 78 -4.94 8.44 -23.32
CA THR A 78 -4.22 8.90 -22.14
C THR A 78 -3.77 7.71 -21.32
N SER A 79 -2.66 7.86 -20.63
CA SER A 79 -2.19 6.87 -19.64
C SER A 79 -2.56 7.35 -18.25
N GLY A 80 -2.98 6.43 -17.40
CA GLY A 80 -3.31 6.70 -16.00
C GLY A 80 -2.66 5.68 -15.08
N THR A 81 -2.46 6.06 -13.82
CA THR A 81 -1.98 5.17 -12.76
C THR A 81 -3.18 4.61 -12.01
N VAL A 82 -3.19 3.29 -11.82
CA VAL A 82 -4.18 2.61 -11.00
C VAL A 82 -3.62 2.52 -9.58
N GLU A 83 -4.32 3.12 -8.64
CA GLU A 83 -3.96 3.14 -7.22
C GLU A 83 -5.09 2.50 -6.41
N ALA A 84 -4.75 1.91 -5.25
CA ALA A 84 -5.77 1.49 -4.30
C ALA A 84 -6.48 2.74 -3.76
N SER A 85 -7.80 2.66 -3.59
CA SER A 85 -8.59 3.78 -3.03
C SER A 85 -8.29 3.98 -1.55
N ASP A 86 -8.08 2.89 -0.83
CA ASP A 86 -7.92 2.87 0.61
C ASP A 86 -6.48 2.44 0.96
N VAL A 87 -5.64 3.41 1.24
CA VAL A 87 -4.28 3.18 1.76
C VAL A 87 -4.21 3.72 3.18
N VAL A 88 -3.83 2.87 4.13
CA VAL A 88 -3.71 3.22 5.54
C VAL A 88 -2.29 3.02 6.03
N TYR A 89 -1.74 4.07 6.61
CA TYR A 89 -0.44 4.06 7.28
C TYR A 89 -0.64 3.65 8.73
N VAL A 90 0.08 2.61 9.15
CA VAL A 90 0.05 2.12 10.54
C VAL A 90 1.24 2.70 11.28
N TYR A 91 0.96 3.34 12.41
CA TYR A 91 1.97 3.99 13.24
C TYR A 91 2.06 3.33 14.60
N ALA A 92 3.26 3.36 15.20
CA ALA A 92 3.48 2.93 16.57
C ALA A 92 2.74 3.85 17.54
N LYS A 93 1.93 3.27 18.43
CA LYS A 93 1.22 4.00 19.48
C LYS A 93 2.09 4.19 20.74
N ALA A 94 3.11 3.35 20.91
CA ALA A 94 4.06 3.38 22.02
C ALA A 94 5.51 3.32 21.51
N SER A 95 6.46 3.76 22.34
CA SER A 95 7.91 3.62 22.09
C SER A 95 8.41 2.37 22.79
N GLY A 96 9.30 1.61 22.13
CA GLY A 96 9.88 0.39 22.67
C GLY A 96 10.56 -0.47 21.61
N ASP A 97 10.96 -1.67 22.00
CA ASP A 97 11.63 -2.63 21.12
C ASP A 97 10.62 -3.61 20.50
N VAL A 98 10.74 -3.87 19.23
CA VAL A 98 9.90 -4.83 18.51
C VAL A 98 10.30 -6.24 18.91
N THR A 99 9.40 -6.99 19.57
CA THR A 99 9.65 -8.35 20.04
C THR A 99 9.20 -9.43 19.06
N GLY A 100 8.27 -9.09 18.17
CA GLY A 100 7.79 -10.03 17.17
C GLY A 100 7.09 -9.32 16.02
N VAL A 101 7.34 -9.80 14.81
CA VAL A 101 6.68 -9.39 13.58
C VAL A 101 6.00 -10.63 13.01
N ASN A 102 4.66 -10.59 12.86
CA ASN A 102 3.86 -11.77 12.48
C ASN A 102 3.44 -11.77 11.01
N VAL A 103 3.88 -10.79 10.25
CA VAL A 103 3.46 -10.55 8.87
C VAL A 103 4.64 -10.10 8.03
N SER A 104 4.56 -10.29 6.72
CA SER A 104 5.59 -9.92 5.76
C SER A 104 5.03 -9.03 4.66
N ILE A 105 5.93 -8.32 3.95
CA ILE A 105 5.55 -7.54 2.77
C ILE A 105 4.88 -8.45 1.75
N GLY A 106 3.71 -8.05 1.29
CA GLY A 106 2.93 -8.82 0.32
C GLY A 106 1.85 -9.71 0.91
N ASP A 107 1.83 -9.92 2.24
CA ASP A 107 0.82 -10.71 2.93
C ASP A 107 -0.55 -10.02 2.94
N MET A 108 -1.60 -10.84 2.92
CA MET A 108 -2.98 -10.40 3.13
C MET A 108 -3.31 -10.44 4.62
N VAL A 109 -3.80 -9.33 5.15
CA VAL A 109 -4.20 -9.20 6.55
C VAL A 109 -5.69 -8.86 6.65
N THR A 110 -6.30 -9.30 7.75
CA THR A 110 -7.68 -8.94 8.10
C THR A 110 -7.69 -7.85 9.17
N ALA A 111 -8.74 -7.02 9.16
CA ALA A 111 -8.91 -6.01 10.20
C ALA A 111 -8.88 -6.63 11.60
N GLY A 112 -8.09 -6.07 12.51
CA GLY A 112 -7.85 -6.59 13.86
C GLY A 112 -6.75 -7.65 13.97
N GLN A 113 -6.15 -8.11 12.86
CA GLN A 113 -5.04 -9.06 12.90
C GLN A 113 -3.79 -8.43 13.50
N LEU A 114 -3.11 -9.15 14.39
CA LEU A 114 -1.86 -8.72 15.02
C LEU A 114 -0.73 -8.67 13.98
N LEU A 115 -0.15 -7.50 13.80
CA LEU A 115 0.97 -7.25 12.89
C LEU A 115 2.31 -7.42 13.58
N CYS A 116 2.50 -6.70 14.68
CA CYS A 116 3.72 -6.78 15.47
C CYS A 116 3.43 -6.51 16.96
N THR A 117 4.39 -6.88 17.79
CA THR A 117 4.37 -6.65 19.24
C THR A 117 5.56 -5.80 19.62
N ILE A 118 5.32 -4.73 20.38
CA ILE A 118 6.34 -3.82 20.91
C ILE A 118 6.43 -4.03 22.40
N ASN A 119 7.61 -4.34 22.92
CA ASN A 119 7.84 -4.39 24.35
C ASN A 119 8.09 -2.97 24.88
N THR A 120 7.24 -2.54 25.79
CA THR A 120 7.34 -1.22 26.41
C THR A 120 7.47 -1.35 27.91
N GLU A 121 8.41 -0.61 28.50
CA GLU A 121 8.56 -0.50 29.96
C GLU A 121 7.27 0.03 30.63
N GLN A 122 6.47 0.77 29.86
CA GLN A 122 5.20 1.33 30.33
C GLN A 122 4.16 0.26 30.64
N VAL A 123 4.13 -0.86 29.90
CA VAL A 123 3.23 -2.00 30.19
C VAL A 123 3.55 -2.61 31.54
N GLU A 124 4.84 -2.82 31.83
CA GLU A 124 5.28 -3.38 33.11
C GLU A 124 4.98 -2.43 34.28
N THR A 125 5.24 -1.14 34.10
CA THR A 125 4.92 -0.11 35.09
C THR A 125 3.42 -0.05 35.38
N ALA A 126 2.58 -0.07 34.34
CA ALA A 126 1.14 -0.05 34.48
C ALA A 126 0.61 -1.33 35.13
N LYS A 127 1.21 -2.49 34.83
CA LYS A 127 0.90 -3.77 35.49
C LYS A 127 1.17 -3.71 36.98
N ASN A 128 2.36 -3.25 37.38
CA ASN A 128 2.73 -3.12 38.77
C ASN A 128 1.80 -2.17 39.54
N ALA A 129 1.36 -1.08 38.90
CA ALA A 129 0.36 -0.16 39.47
C ALA A 129 -1.00 -0.83 39.66
N MET A 130 -1.47 -1.61 38.67
CA MET A 130 -2.71 -2.37 38.74
C MET A 130 -2.65 -3.44 39.84
N ASP A 131 -1.55 -4.19 39.91
CA ASP A 131 -1.36 -5.23 40.92
C ASP A 131 -1.36 -4.63 42.34
N SER A 132 -0.69 -3.49 42.55
CA SER A 132 -0.72 -2.75 43.82
C SER A 132 -2.14 -2.27 44.19
N ALA A 133 -2.88 -1.72 43.21
CA ALA A 133 -4.25 -1.30 43.43
C ALA A 133 -5.18 -2.48 43.73
N SER A 134 -4.94 -3.66 43.15
CA SER A 134 -5.66 -4.91 43.40
C SER A 134 -5.48 -5.39 44.85
N ILE A 135 -4.27 -5.31 45.37
CA ILE A 135 -3.95 -5.67 46.77
C ILE A 135 -4.70 -4.72 47.71
N ASN A 136 -4.64 -3.42 47.45
CA ASN A 136 -5.34 -2.42 48.27
C ASN A 136 -6.86 -2.60 48.26
N LEU A 137 -7.44 -2.95 47.11
CA LEU A 137 -8.85 -3.28 46.96
C LEU A 137 -9.24 -4.50 47.80
N THR A 138 -8.43 -5.57 47.71
CA THR A 138 -8.67 -6.80 48.47
C THR A 138 -8.61 -6.54 49.99
N GLU A 139 -7.66 -5.72 50.44
CA GLU A 139 -7.56 -5.30 51.85
C GLU A 139 -8.78 -4.49 52.29
N ALA A 140 -9.20 -3.48 51.50
CA ALA A 140 -10.34 -2.64 51.79
C ALA A 140 -11.64 -3.45 51.83
N GLN A 141 -11.84 -4.41 50.91
CA GLN A 141 -12.99 -5.32 50.88
C GLN A 141 -13.00 -6.26 52.10
N SER A 142 -11.85 -6.79 52.49
CA SER A 142 -11.70 -7.64 53.67
C SER A 142 -12.02 -6.86 54.94
N ASN A 143 -11.58 -5.60 55.04
CA ASN A 143 -11.89 -4.71 56.14
C ASN A 143 -13.38 -4.39 56.18
N LEU A 144 -14.01 -4.03 55.05
CA LEU A 144 -15.42 -3.78 54.91
C LEU A 144 -16.27 -4.99 55.38
N SER A 145 -15.89 -6.19 54.93
CA SER A 145 -16.56 -7.45 55.30
C SER A 145 -16.54 -7.69 56.81
N ARG A 146 -15.38 -7.45 57.46
CA ARG A 146 -15.28 -7.55 58.92
C ARG A 146 -16.13 -6.48 59.65
N MET A 147 -16.06 -5.24 59.18
CA MET A 147 -16.83 -4.13 59.79
C MET A 147 -18.34 -4.29 59.57
N GLN A 148 -18.75 -4.97 58.50
CA GLN A 148 -20.15 -5.30 58.27
C GLN A 148 -20.75 -6.18 59.40
N LEU A 149 -19.96 -7.15 59.90
CA LEU A 149 -20.38 -8.00 61.01
C LEU A 149 -20.48 -7.21 62.32
N LEU A 150 -19.54 -6.31 62.58
CA LEU A 150 -19.56 -5.44 63.78
C LEU A 150 -20.71 -4.43 63.72
N TYR A 151 -20.98 -3.88 62.55
CA TYR A 151 -22.10 -2.97 62.34
C TYR A 151 -23.45 -3.67 62.59
N GLN A 152 -23.62 -4.90 62.10
CA GLN A 152 -24.81 -5.72 62.35
C GLN A 152 -24.94 -6.08 63.83
N GLY A 153 -23.84 -6.21 64.57
CA GLY A 153 -23.82 -6.39 66.03
C GLY A 153 -24.10 -5.12 66.85
N GLY A 154 -24.07 -3.94 66.20
CA GLY A 154 -24.22 -2.65 66.89
C GLY A 154 -22.93 -2.14 67.55
N ASP A 155 -21.77 -2.74 67.20
CA ASP A 155 -20.46 -2.46 67.82
C ASP A 155 -19.73 -1.26 67.21
N ILE A 156 -20.18 -0.76 66.01
CA ILE A 156 -19.67 0.43 65.37
C ILE A 156 -20.80 1.39 64.97
N SER A 157 -20.45 2.68 64.85
CA SER A 157 -21.38 3.74 64.48
C SER A 157 -21.66 3.77 62.97
N ASP A 158 -22.80 4.40 62.57
CA ASP A 158 -23.13 4.62 61.17
C ASP A 158 -22.03 5.38 60.39
N GLN A 159 -21.41 6.36 61.07
CA GLN A 159 -20.32 7.17 60.50
C GLN A 159 -19.07 6.30 60.21
N GLU A 160 -18.72 5.39 61.10
CA GLU A 160 -17.57 4.47 60.90
C GLU A 160 -17.91 3.49 59.81
N TRP A 161 -19.13 2.97 59.77
CA TRP A 161 -19.57 2.09 58.68
C TRP A 161 -19.50 2.77 57.31
N GLU A 162 -20.02 3.99 57.17
CA GLU A 162 -19.90 4.79 55.94
C GLU A 162 -18.43 5.04 55.53
N GLN A 163 -17.55 5.25 56.49
CA GLN A 163 -16.11 5.42 56.22
C GLN A 163 -15.52 4.18 55.54
N TYR A 164 -15.80 2.98 56.06
CA TYR A 164 -15.31 1.73 55.45
C TYR A 164 -15.93 1.47 54.06
N GLN A 165 -17.21 1.80 53.86
CA GLN A 165 -17.85 1.73 52.56
C GLN A 165 -17.15 2.65 51.55
N ASN A 166 -16.89 3.89 51.95
CA ASN A 166 -16.24 4.88 51.12
C ASN A 166 -14.79 4.48 50.80
N GLN A 167 -14.08 3.88 51.78
CA GLN A 167 -12.73 3.38 51.60
C GLN A 167 -12.68 2.22 50.57
N ALA A 168 -13.59 1.26 50.70
CA ALA A 168 -13.71 0.16 49.73
C ALA A 168 -14.09 0.66 48.34
N LYS A 169 -15.03 1.63 48.27
CA LYS A 169 -15.42 2.25 47.01
C LYS A 169 -14.27 2.99 46.32
N THR A 170 -13.47 3.73 47.11
CA THR A 170 -12.29 4.45 46.62
C THR A 170 -11.25 3.48 46.12
N ALA A 171 -10.96 2.39 46.85
CA ALA A 171 -10.01 1.35 46.43
C ALA A 171 -10.48 0.68 45.14
N GLN A 172 -11.77 0.43 44.96
CA GLN A 172 -12.33 -0.12 43.73
C GLN A 172 -12.13 0.81 42.54
N LEU A 173 -12.40 2.10 42.69
CA LEU A 173 -12.20 3.09 41.62
C LEU A 173 -10.73 3.23 41.24
N ASN A 174 -9.83 3.17 42.21
CA ASN A 174 -8.39 3.19 41.96
C ASN A 174 -7.93 1.97 41.16
N TYR A 175 -8.43 0.77 41.52
CA TYR A 175 -8.14 -0.45 40.76
C TYR A 175 -8.67 -0.38 39.34
N GLU A 176 -9.92 0.04 39.15
CA GLU A 176 -10.55 0.19 37.83
C GLU A 176 -9.74 1.17 36.95
N SER A 177 -9.30 2.29 37.52
CA SER A 177 -8.46 3.26 36.83
C SER A 177 -7.08 2.68 36.45
N ALA A 178 -6.42 1.99 37.38
CA ALA A 178 -5.12 1.34 37.12
C ALA A 178 -5.24 0.23 36.07
N LYS A 179 -6.31 -0.58 36.16
CA LYS A 179 -6.62 -1.61 35.16
C LYS A 179 -6.86 -1.02 33.77
N LEU A 180 -7.66 0.02 33.65
CA LEU A 180 -7.91 0.69 32.38
C LEU A 180 -6.60 1.23 31.76
N ASN A 181 -5.71 1.77 32.60
CA ASN A 181 -4.40 2.22 32.14
C ASN A 181 -3.55 1.05 31.63
N TYR A 182 -3.51 -0.07 32.36
CA TYR A 182 -2.80 -1.28 31.94
C TYR A 182 -3.35 -1.82 30.62
N ASP A 183 -4.67 -2.00 30.52
CA ASP A 183 -5.33 -2.49 29.29
C ASP A 183 -5.00 -1.60 28.08
N ARG A 184 -4.94 -0.28 28.26
CA ARG A 184 -4.54 0.68 27.23
C ARG A 184 -3.07 0.53 26.82
N GLN A 185 -2.16 0.33 27.79
CA GLN A 185 -0.73 0.12 27.46
C GLN A 185 -0.53 -1.21 26.71
N VAL A 186 -1.26 -2.26 27.06
CA VAL A 186 -1.25 -3.55 26.34
C VAL A 186 -1.78 -3.37 24.91
N GLU A 187 -2.88 -2.60 24.73
CA GLU A 187 -3.38 -2.27 23.39
C GLU A 187 -2.33 -1.51 22.55
N TYR A 188 -1.60 -0.57 23.15
CA TYR A 188 -0.57 0.21 22.45
C TYR A 188 0.66 -0.61 22.11
N SER A 189 0.96 -1.65 22.91
CA SER A 189 2.07 -2.57 22.65
C SER A 189 1.75 -3.59 21.56
N SER A 190 0.47 -3.83 21.28
CA SER A 190 -0.01 -4.79 20.28
C SER A 190 -0.53 -4.05 19.06
N VAL A 191 0.28 -3.96 18.01
CA VAL A 191 -0.12 -3.26 16.78
C VAL A 191 -0.95 -4.18 15.91
N THR A 192 -2.18 -3.78 15.62
CA THR A 192 -3.14 -4.53 14.81
C THR A 192 -3.47 -3.80 13.52
N ALA A 193 -3.88 -4.54 12.50
CA ALA A 193 -4.33 -3.99 11.22
C ALA A 193 -5.64 -3.21 11.38
N PRO A 194 -5.71 -1.94 10.99
CA PRO A 194 -6.95 -1.15 11.07
C PRO A 194 -7.95 -1.52 9.98
N ILE A 195 -7.49 -2.02 8.85
CA ILE A 195 -8.30 -2.46 7.71
C ILE A 195 -7.82 -3.82 7.20
N SER A 196 -8.67 -4.51 6.47
CA SER A 196 -8.27 -5.69 5.68
C SER A 196 -7.62 -5.26 4.38
N GLY A 197 -6.53 -5.91 3.99
CA GLY A 197 -5.82 -5.55 2.77
C GLY A 197 -4.46 -6.22 2.66
N LYS A 198 -3.65 -5.75 1.72
CA LYS A 198 -2.31 -6.24 1.46
C LYS A 198 -1.26 -5.31 2.05
N ILE A 199 -0.24 -5.86 2.67
CA ILE A 199 0.92 -5.09 3.16
C ILE A 199 1.78 -4.67 1.96
N GLU A 200 1.90 -3.37 1.74
CA GLU A 200 2.73 -2.81 0.67
C GLU A 200 4.17 -2.58 1.11
N THR A 201 4.35 -2.00 2.27
CA THR A 201 5.67 -1.75 2.86
C THR A 201 5.67 -2.12 4.33
N MET A 202 6.83 -2.52 4.83
CA MET A 202 7.10 -2.75 6.23
C MET A 202 8.48 -2.19 6.53
N ASP A 203 8.53 -1.23 7.46
CA ASP A 203 9.74 -0.46 7.78
C ASP A 203 10.32 -0.88 9.13
N ILE A 204 9.99 -2.09 9.62
CA ILE A 204 10.43 -2.61 10.92
C ILE A 204 10.86 -4.06 10.84
N ASP A 205 11.88 -4.40 11.62
CA ASP A 205 12.35 -5.75 11.87
C ASP A 205 12.29 -6.10 13.37
N VAL A 206 12.40 -7.40 13.69
CA VAL A 206 12.47 -7.87 15.08
C VAL A 206 13.74 -7.33 15.73
N TYR A 207 13.63 -6.80 16.93
CA TYR A 207 14.65 -6.12 17.73
C TYR A 207 14.92 -4.65 17.34
N ASP A 208 14.20 -4.09 16.39
CA ASP A 208 14.28 -2.66 16.13
C ASP A 208 13.67 -1.86 17.28
N HIS A 209 14.27 -0.70 17.56
CA HIS A 209 13.69 0.26 18.49
C HIS A 209 12.81 1.26 17.74
N VAL A 210 11.54 1.31 18.09
CA VAL A 210 10.57 2.23 17.48
C VAL A 210 10.18 3.33 18.46
N ASN A 211 10.03 4.53 17.94
CA ASN A 211 9.49 5.67 18.68
C ASN A 211 7.98 5.78 18.48
N GLN A 212 7.30 6.43 19.42
CA GLN A 212 5.89 6.78 19.24
C GLN A 212 5.69 7.60 17.95
N GLN A 213 4.66 7.27 17.18
CA GLN A 213 4.35 7.83 15.86
C GLN A 213 5.32 7.42 14.72
N ALA A 214 6.25 6.51 14.95
CA ALA A 214 7.00 5.91 13.84
C ALA A 214 6.06 5.13 12.92
N GLN A 215 6.22 5.28 11.60
CA GLN A 215 5.51 4.47 10.63
C GLN A 215 6.05 3.04 10.68
N LEU A 216 5.15 2.07 10.77
CA LEU A 216 5.51 0.65 10.88
C LEU A 216 5.27 -0.08 9.56
N CYS A 217 4.11 0.14 8.96
CA CYS A 217 3.76 -0.47 7.68
C CYS A 217 2.68 0.34 6.95
N VAL A 218 2.51 0.02 5.68
CA VAL A 218 1.43 0.55 4.83
C VAL A 218 0.56 -0.60 4.38
N ILE A 219 -0.75 -0.47 4.58
CA ILE A 219 -1.75 -1.45 4.17
C ILE A 219 -2.60 -0.86 3.07
N SER A 220 -2.64 -1.53 1.93
CA SER A 220 -3.51 -1.21 0.80
C SER A 220 -4.78 -2.06 0.89
N GLY A 221 -5.92 -1.43 1.02
CA GLY A 221 -7.22 -2.11 1.08
C GLY A 221 -7.56 -2.84 -0.22
N GLU A 222 -8.34 -3.92 -0.11
CA GLU A 222 -8.88 -4.65 -1.28
C GLU A 222 -10.06 -3.93 -1.95
N GLY A 223 -10.40 -2.72 -1.50
CA GLY A 223 -11.54 -1.95 -1.99
C GLY A 223 -11.41 -1.46 -3.42
N ASP A 224 -12.21 -0.47 -3.75
CA ASP A 224 -12.26 0.15 -5.08
C ASP A 224 -10.89 0.69 -5.51
N LYS A 225 -10.58 0.54 -6.79
CA LYS A 225 -9.37 1.09 -7.38
C LYS A 225 -9.67 2.45 -8.00
N ARG A 226 -8.80 3.42 -7.73
CA ARG A 226 -8.87 4.75 -8.34
C ARG A 226 -7.90 4.81 -9.52
N VAL A 227 -8.38 5.36 -10.63
CA VAL A 227 -7.53 5.65 -11.78
C VAL A 227 -7.38 7.15 -11.88
N SER A 228 -6.16 7.64 -11.76
CA SER A 228 -5.81 9.04 -11.97
C SER A 228 -5.20 9.20 -13.34
N PHE A 229 -5.76 10.11 -14.18
CA PHE A 229 -5.20 10.44 -15.48
C PHE A 229 -5.30 11.95 -15.73
N TYR A 230 -4.32 12.46 -16.45
CA TYR A 230 -4.28 13.87 -16.81
C TYR A 230 -4.79 14.03 -18.25
N VAL A 231 -5.74 14.93 -18.43
CA VAL A 231 -6.24 15.32 -19.75
C VAL A 231 -5.71 16.70 -20.07
N SER A 232 -5.11 16.87 -21.25
CA SER A 232 -4.69 18.19 -21.72
C SER A 232 -5.91 19.04 -22.08
N GLU A 233 -5.95 20.29 -21.62
CA GLU A 233 -7.04 21.25 -21.88
C GLU A 233 -7.18 21.60 -23.38
N ARG A 234 -6.16 21.30 -24.20
CA ARG A 234 -6.22 21.47 -25.66
C ARG A 234 -6.83 20.25 -26.33
N VAL A 235 -8.14 20.18 -26.34
CA VAL A 235 -8.91 19.20 -27.13
C VAL A 235 -9.69 19.92 -28.20
#